data_c8c6f08020312d689d1ad423987c2c92
#
_entry.id   c8c6f08020312d689d1ad423987c2c92
#
_cell.length_a   1.000
_cell.length_b   1.000
_cell.length_c   1.000
_cell.angle_alpha   90.00
_cell.angle_beta   90.00
_cell.angle_gamma   90.00
#
_symmetry.space_group_name_H-M   'P 1'
#
loop_
_entity.id
_entity.type
_entity.pdbx_description
1 polymer ?
#
loop_
_entity_poly.entity_id
_entity_poly.type
_entity_poly.pdbx_seq_one_letter_code
_entity_poly.pdbx_strand_id
1 'polypeptide(L)'
;MHTDTDVLVIGGGQAGLSAAYFLERFGLHGRYRLLDHSPHPGGAWQYRWPTLTLAGANHVHDLPGYGLVEALGVECDQFPAATAVPDYFGRYEEKFGLTVARPVHVRAVHRDGDAFRASIVAPDESGEHRESEVTTRTLINATGTWDRPFIPHIPGIGDFRGRQLHTHDYTGPEEFAGQRVLVVGAGISAIQLLIEIARNAPEVTTFWCSRTEPHFRDGPFTPEEGRAAVARVEERVRAGLPPTSVVSVTGLSLTPAIAAARHDGILQWRPMFTRITETGVCWDCGGGDLGVGDLGDGDLGGGTELDVDVLFWNTGFRSALDHLAPLHLRAPGGGITMTGRLATTVAADPRVQLLGYGPSASTIGANRAGREAARVIADLLDAA
;
A
#
# COMPACT_ATOMS: atom_id res chain seq x y z
N MET A 1 21.05 -18.03 24.22
CA MET A 1 21.07 -18.38 22.77
C MET A 1 21.80 -17.27 22.03
N HIS A 2 22.78 -17.58 21.19
CA HIS A 2 23.48 -16.56 20.41
C HIS A 2 22.57 -16.22 19.21
N THR A 3 22.18 -14.94 19.04
CA THR A 3 21.40 -14.45 17.89
C THR A 3 22.35 -13.77 16.90
N ASP A 4 22.02 -13.83 15.60
CA ASP A 4 22.81 -13.17 14.54
C ASP A 4 22.70 -11.64 14.61
N THR A 5 21.59 -11.14 15.15
CA THR A 5 21.32 -9.71 15.33
C THR A 5 20.35 -9.47 16.49
N ASP A 6 20.33 -8.28 17.06
CA ASP A 6 19.32 -7.91 18.06
C ASP A 6 18.00 -7.48 17.41
N VAL A 7 18.06 -6.84 16.24
CA VAL A 7 16.88 -6.33 15.53
C VAL A 7 16.91 -6.78 14.08
N LEU A 8 15.85 -7.42 13.62
CA LEU A 8 15.63 -7.68 12.20
C LEU A 8 14.57 -6.71 11.68
N VAL A 9 14.96 -5.85 10.72
CA VAL A 9 14.06 -4.97 9.99
C VAL A 9 13.75 -5.60 8.64
N ILE A 10 12.46 -5.78 8.32
CA ILE A 10 12.00 -6.41 7.08
C ILE A 10 11.28 -5.36 6.24
N GLY A 11 11.87 -5.00 5.08
CA GLY A 11 11.39 -3.98 4.14
C GLY A 11 12.22 -2.69 4.22
N GLY A 12 12.86 -2.32 3.09
CA GLY A 12 13.71 -1.14 2.91
C GLY A 12 12.99 0.06 2.27
N GLY A 13 11.67 0.16 2.45
CA GLY A 13 10.89 1.34 2.02
C GLY A 13 10.92 2.47 3.06
N GLN A 14 10.02 3.46 2.89
CA GLN A 14 9.90 4.66 3.76
C GLN A 14 9.97 4.34 5.26
N ALA A 15 9.20 3.34 5.69
CA ALA A 15 9.10 2.98 7.12
C ALA A 15 10.35 2.29 7.63
N GLY A 16 10.93 1.37 6.84
CA GLY A 16 12.14 0.64 7.20
C GLY A 16 13.37 1.54 7.25
N LEU A 17 13.55 2.42 6.27
CA LEU A 17 14.64 3.41 6.27
C LEU A 17 14.52 4.38 7.44
N SER A 18 13.30 4.84 7.76
CA SER A 18 13.07 5.67 8.95
C SER A 18 13.40 4.93 10.23
N ALA A 19 13.00 3.65 10.35
CA ALA A 19 13.34 2.84 11.51
C ALA A 19 14.86 2.64 11.65
N ALA A 20 15.55 2.29 10.56
CA ALA A 20 17.00 2.12 10.55
C ALA A 20 17.74 3.40 10.96
N TYR A 21 17.36 4.57 10.43
CA TYR A 21 17.90 5.86 10.83
C TYR A 21 17.79 6.10 12.33
N PHE A 22 16.65 5.76 12.95
CA PHE A 22 16.48 5.96 14.38
C PHE A 22 17.15 4.87 15.23
N LEU A 23 17.26 3.63 14.72
CA LEU A 23 18.08 2.60 15.39
C LEU A 23 19.54 3.06 15.52
N GLU A 24 20.13 3.65 14.45
CA GLU A 24 21.46 4.26 14.51
C GLU A 24 21.54 5.34 15.59
N ARG A 25 20.55 6.26 15.62
CA ARG A 25 20.52 7.37 16.58
C ARG A 25 20.27 6.96 18.04
N PHE A 26 19.68 5.80 18.26
CA PHE A 26 19.45 5.23 19.60
C PHE A 26 20.54 4.25 20.02
N GLY A 27 21.69 4.25 19.33
CA GLY A 27 22.86 3.49 19.74
C GLY A 27 22.85 2.02 19.36
N LEU A 28 22.02 1.61 18.40
CA LEU A 28 21.95 0.24 17.92
C LEU A 28 22.77 0.00 16.65
N HIS A 29 23.80 0.82 16.41
CA HIS A 29 24.73 0.65 15.31
C HIS A 29 25.35 -0.76 15.30
N GLY A 30 25.28 -1.45 14.14
CA GLY A 30 25.78 -2.82 13.99
C GLY A 30 24.96 -3.90 14.72
N ARG A 31 23.88 -3.54 15.42
CA ARG A 31 23.02 -4.45 16.17
C ARG A 31 21.71 -4.79 15.45
N TYR A 32 21.51 -4.29 14.21
CA TYR A 32 20.36 -4.61 13.38
C TYR A 32 20.77 -5.07 11.98
N ARG A 33 19.88 -5.80 11.33
CA ARG A 33 19.95 -6.13 9.89
C ARG A 33 18.70 -5.62 9.23
N LEU A 34 18.85 -4.96 8.08
CA LEU A 34 17.73 -4.47 7.24
C LEU A 34 17.73 -5.27 5.94
N LEU A 35 16.64 -5.99 5.71
CA LEU A 35 16.44 -6.84 4.54
C LEU A 35 15.33 -6.27 3.65
N ASP A 36 15.55 -6.24 2.33
CA ASP A 36 14.53 -5.85 1.36
C ASP A 36 14.52 -6.84 0.19
N HIS A 37 13.33 -7.24 -0.23
CA HIS A 37 13.16 -8.16 -1.37
C HIS A 37 13.35 -7.47 -2.71
N SER A 38 13.18 -6.16 -2.77
CA SER A 38 13.37 -5.37 -3.99
C SER A 38 14.83 -5.33 -4.42
N PRO A 39 15.13 -5.35 -5.71
CA PRO A 39 16.52 -5.33 -6.19
C PRO A 39 17.21 -3.98 -5.98
N HIS A 40 16.45 -2.89 -5.89
CA HIS A 40 16.94 -1.52 -5.81
C HIS A 40 16.30 -0.74 -4.65
N PRO A 41 16.86 0.40 -4.23
CA PRO A 41 16.22 1.35 -3.33
C PRO A 41 14.86 1.83 -3.86
N GLY A 42 13.97 2.30 -2.98
CA GLY A 42 12.70 2.91 -3.37
C GLY A 42 11.46 2.21 -2.83
N GLY A 43 11.58 0.98 -2.30
CA GLY A 43 10.43 0.22 -1.84
C GLY A 43 9.33 0.15 -2.91
N ALA A 44 8.07 0.36 -2.54
CA ALA A 44 6.95 0.33 -3.48
C ALA A 44 6.98 1.42 -4.57
N TRP A 45 7.81 2.45 -4.43
CA TRP A 45 7.86 3.54 -5.40
C TRP A 45 8.49 3.14 -6.72
N GLN A 46 9.47 2.25 -6.72
CA GLN A 46 10.12 1.76 -7.94
C GLN A 46 9.16 1.03 -8.90
N TYR A 47 8.00 0.59 -8.40
CA TYR A 47 6.98 -0.14 -9.15
C TYR A 47 5.75 0.70 -9.51
N ARG A 48 5.78 2.01 -9.23
CA ARG A 48 4.67 2.89 -9.61
C ARG A 48 4.67 3.12 -11.12
N TRP A 49 3.50 3.39 -11.65
CA TRP A 49 3.36 3.67 -13.09
C TRP A 49 4.12 4.94 -13.50
N PRO A 50 4.69 4.96 -14.72
CA PRO A 50 5.66 5.99 -15.13
C PRO A 50 5.10 7.42 -15.16
N THR A 51 3.80 7.58 -15.39
CA THR A 51 3.14 8.89 -15.47
C THR A 51 2.77 9.48 -14.10
N LEU A 52 2.91 8.71 -13.01
CA LEU A 52 2.69 9.24 -11.66
C LEU A 52 3.79 10.21 -11.27
N THR A 53 3.48 11.50 -11.25
CA THR A 53 4.40 12.54 -10.76
C THR A 53 4.39 12.62 -9.23
N LEU A 54 5.42 13.25 -8.65
CA LEU A 54 5.47 13.50 -7.21
C LEU A 54 4.28 14.34 -6.72
N ALA A 55 3.87 15.36 -7.49
CA ALA A 55 2.65 16.13 -7.21
C ALA A 55 1.40 15.25 -7.26
N GLY A 56 1.29 14.38 -8.27
CA GLY A 56 0.18 13.43 -8.43
C GLY A 56 0.11 12.40 -7.31
N ALA A 57 1.24 12.06 -6.70
CA ALA A 57 1.33 11.16 -5.55
C ALA A 57 0.92 11.82 -4.21
N ASN A 58 0.41 13.04 -4.23
CA ASN A 58 0.06 13.84 -3.05
C ASN A 58 1.26 14.09 -2.12
N HIS A 59 2.40 14.35 -2.70
CA HIS A 59 3.71 14.56 -2.10
C HIS A 59 4.25 13.36 -1.30
N VAL A 60 5.53 13.11 -1.44
CA VAL A 60 6.28 12.15 -0.63
C VAL A 60 6.92 12.91 0.52
N HIS A 61 6.55 12.55 1.75
CA HIS A 61 7.15 13.20 2.92
C HIS A 61 8.62 12.83 3.06
N ASP A 62 9.44 13.82 3.39
CA ASP A 62 10.87 13.67 3.62
C ASP A 62 11.17 12.60 4.66
N LEU A 63 12.19 11.80 4.41
CA LEU A 63 12.78 10.91 5.41
C LEU A 63 13.48 11.74 6.51
N PRO A 64 13.60 11.22 7.73
CA PRO A 64 14.20 11.95 8.84
C PRO A 64 15.64 12.41 8.55
N GLY A 65 15.91 13.71 8.68
CA GLY A 65 17.26 14.27 8.59
C GLY A 65 17.81 14.54 7.19
N TYR A 66 17.04 14.24 6.12
CA TYR A 66 17.42 14.55 4.74
C TYR A 66 16.18 14.63 3.86
N GLY A 67 15.91 15.80 3.30
CA GLY A 67 14.73 16.06 2.47
C GLY A 67 14.93 15.64 1.02
N LEU A 68 13.82 15.35 0.33
CA LEU A 68 13.82 14.95 -1.09
C LEU A 68 14.39 16.06 -1.99
N VAL A 69 13.96 17.31 -1.80
CA VAL A 69 14.46 18.47 -2.55
C VAL A 69 15.96 18.71 -2.28
N GLU A 70 16.38 18.57 -1.01
CA GLU A 70 17.80 18.64 -0.65
C GLU A 70 18.62 17.55 -1.34
N ALA A 71 18.10 16.33 -1.38
CA ALA A 71 18.76 15.17 -1.97
C ALA A 71 18.92 15.31 -3.49
N LEU A 72 17.85 15.72 -4.18
CA LEU A 72 17.83 15.81 -5.64
C LEU A 72 18.40 17.14 -6.16
N GLY A 73 18.50 18.17 -5.31
CA GLY A 73 19.04 19.48 -5.64
C GLY A 73 18.15 20.36 -6.52
N VAL A 74 16.89 19.95 -6.73
CA VAL A 74 15.92 20.65 -7.57
C VAL A 74 14.50 20.47 -7.02
N GLU A 75 13.59 21.42 -7.34
CA GLU A 75 12.16 21.20 -7.19
C GLU A 75 11.70 20.17 -8.22
N CYS A 76 11.00 19.14 -7.78
CA CYS A 76 10.80 17.94 -8.57
C CYS A 76 9.32 17.47 -8.65
N ASP A 77 8.36 18.37 -8.40
CA ASP A 77 6.92 18.05 -8.40
C ASP A 77 6.44 17.33 -9.68
N GLN A 78 7.04 17.65 -10.82
CA GLN A 78 6.70 17.05 -12.12
C GLN A 78 7.51 15.80 -12.46
N PHE A 79 8.47 15.41 -11.61
CA PHE A 79 9.26 14.21 -11.88
C PHE A 79 8.43 12.95 -11.64
N PRO A 80 8.63 11.89 -12.45
CA PRO A 80 8.04 10.60 -12.19
C PRO A 80 8.44 10.08 -10.81
N ALA A 81 7.45 9.74 -9.98
CA ALA A 81 7.71 9.24 -8.63
C ALA A 81 8.50 7.92 -8.64
N ALA A 82 8.31 7.10 -9.69
CA ALA A 82 9.00 5.83 -9.88
C ALA A 82 10.52 5.97 -10.13
N THR A 83 11.02 7.16 -10.43
CA THR A 83 12.46 7.45 -10.61
C THR A 83 13.00 8.33 -9.51
N ALA A 84 12.27 9.40 -9.16
CA ALA A 84 12.72 10.38 -8.18
C ALA A 84 12.84 9.81 -6.76
N VAL A 85 11.87 8.98 -6.33
CA VAL A 85 11.89 8.41 -4.97
C VAL A 85 12.95 7.31 -4.79
N PRO A 86 13.14 6.37 -5.74
CA PRO A 86 14.27 5.44 -5.69
C PRO A 86 15.64 6.12 -5.63
N ASP A 87 15.90 7.15 -6.45
CA ASP A 87 17.15 7.93 -6.40
C ASP A 87 17.31 8.60 -5.02
N TYR A 88 16.27 9.25 -4.52
CA TYR A 88 16.27 9.85 -3.20
C TYR A 88 16.58 8.84 -2.09
N PHE A 89 15.94 7.66 -2.10
CA PHE A 89 16.18 6.63 -1.08
C PHE A 89 17.61 6.06 -1.16
N GLY A 90 18.14 5.87 -2.37
CA GLY A 90 19.54 5.47 -2.55
C GLY A 90 20.51 6.47 -1.94
N ARG A 91 20.35 7.76 -2.24
CA ARG A 91 21.15 8.84 -1.63
C ARG A 91 20.97 8.94 -0.12
N TYR A 92 19.79 8.62 0.38
CA TYR A 92 19.53 8.58 1.82
C TYR A 92 20.31 7.45 2.51
N GLU A 93 20.31 6.26 1.93
CA GLU A 93 21.09 5.11 2.40
C GLU A 93 22.59 5.45 2.43
N GLU A 94 23.12 6.02 1.36
CA GLU A 94 24.52 6.46 1.27
C GLU A 94 24.87 7.51 2.32
N LYS A 95 24.05 8.57 2.44
CA LYS A 95 24.28 9.69 3.38
C LYS A 95 24.38 9.24 4.83
N PHE A 96 23.56 8.26 5.22
CA PHE A 96 23.51 7.77 6.60
C PHE A 96 24.21 6.42 6.82
N GLY A 97 24.87 5.88 5.77
CA GLY A 97 25.57 4.60 5.86
C GLY A 97 24.67 3.43 6.19
N LEU A 98 23.40 3.46 5.77
CA LEU A 98 22.44 2.40 6.05
C LEU A 98 22.68 1.22 5.12
N THR A 99 23.09 0.08 5.67
CA THR A 99 23.31 -1.14 4.89
C THR A 99 21.99 -1.90 4.75
N VAL A 100 21.47 -1.96 3.52
CA VAL A 100 20.26 -2.73 3.17
C VAL A 100 20.67 -3.95 2.34
N ALA A 101 20.41 -5.14 2.86
CA ALA A 101 20.66 -6.38 2.10
C ALA A 101 19.55 -6.59 1.05
N ARG A 102 19.93 -6.61 -0.24
CA ARG A 102 19.04 -6.74 -1.41
C ARG A 102 19.63 -7.64 -2.50
N PRO A 103 18.79 -8.36 -3.25
CA PRO A 103 17.42 -8.71 -2.90
C PRO A 103 17.40 -9.86 -1.88
N VAL A 104 16.63 -9.73 -0.80
CA VAL A 104 16.48 -10.76 0.22
C VAL A 104 15.00 -10.96 0.54
N HIS A 105 14.45 -12.12 0.23
CA HIS A 105 13.08 -12.48 0.55
C HIS A 105 12.98 -13.17 1.90
N VAL A 106 12.23 -12.62 2.83
CA VAL A 106 11.85 -13.30 4.07
C VAL A 106 10.61 -14.15 3.80
N ARG A 107 10.74 -15.47 3.90
CA ARG A 107 9.67 -16.44 3.60
C ARG A 107 8.78 -16.71 4.80
N ALA A 108 9.37 -16.88 5.97
CA ALA A 108 8.65 -17.18 7.19
C ALA A 108 9.46 -16.71 8.41
N VAL A 109 8.75 -16.32 9.46
CA VAL A 109 9.33 -16.01 10.77
C VAL A 109 8.67 -16.91 11.81
N HIS A 110 9.48 -17.64 12.55
CA HIS A 110 9.05 -18.54 13.61
C HIS A 110 9.58 -18.07 14.98
N ARG A 111 8.89 -18.46 16.06
CA ARG A 111 9.45 -18.35 17.41
C ARG A 111 10.48 -19.45 17.60
N ASP A 112 11.62 -19.10 18.22
CA ASP A 112 12.68 -20.01 18.58
C ASP A 112 13.15 -19.71 20.01
N GLY A 113 12.44 -20.27 20.99
CA GLY A 113 12.60 -19.91 22.38
C GLY A 113 12.31 -18.42 22.62
N ASP A 114 13.29 -17.70 23.17
CA ASP A 114 13.20 -16.26 23.42
C ASP A 114 13.62 -15.40 22.20
N ALA A 115 13.89 -16.03 21.07
CA ALA A 115 14.27 -15.37 19.82
C ALA A 115 13.23 -15.61 18.71
N PHE A 116 13.49 -15.01 17.57
CA PHE A 116 12.82 -15.29 16.31
C PHE A 116 13.82 -15.86 15.32
N ARG A 117 13.35 -16.76 14.45
CA ARG A 117 14.10 -17.34 13.34
C ARG A 117 13.37 -16.98 12.04
N ALA A 118 14.03 -16.22 11.19
CA ALA A 118 13.55 -15.84 9.87
C ALA A 118 14.21 -16.71 8.81
N SER A 119 13.42 -17.46 8.05
CA SER A 119 13.88 -18.13 6.83
C SER A 119 13.92 -17.13 5.70
N ILE A 120 15.07 -16.99 5.06
CA ILE A 120 15.33 -16.03 3.99
C ILE A 120 15.81 -16.73 2.73
N VAL A 121 15.52 -16.10 1.57
CA VAL A 121 16.04 -16.50 0.25
C VAL A 121 16.75 -15.30 -0.35
N ALA A 122 18.01 -15.49 -0.70
CA ALA A 122 18.84 -14.48 -1.36
C ALA A 122 19.68 -15.13 -2.47
N PRO A 123 20.06 -14.40 -3.53
CA PRO A 123 21.02 -14.87 -4.50
C PRO A 123 22.41 -15.00 -3.83
N ASP A 124 23.13 -16.06 -4.18
CA ASP A 124 24.54 -16.19 -3.84
C ASP A 124 25.44 -15.49 -4.89
N GLU A 125 26.75 -15.63 -4.73
CA GLU A 125 27.73 -15.01 -5.66
C GLU A 125 27.59 -15.50 -7.10
N SER A 126 26.99 -16.68 -7.34
CA SER A 126 26.69 -17.21 -8.66
C SER A 126 25.35 -16.74 -9.24
N GLY A 127 24.54 -16.05 -8.42
CA GLY A 127 23.16 -15.62 -8.74
C GLY A 127 22.11 -16.71 -8.48
N GLU A 128 22.51 -17.87 -7.91
CA GLU A 128 21.54 -18.89 -7.51
C GLU A 128 20.86 -18.51 -6.18
N HIS A 129 19.54 -18.70 -6.13
CA HIS A 129 18.75 -18.43 -4.93
C HIS A 129 19.01 -19.51 -3.88
N ARG A 130 19.55 -19.11 -2.73
CA ARG A 130 19.80 -20.00 -1.59
C ARG A 130 18.96 -19.64 -0.39
N GLU A 131 18.49 -20.67 0.27
CA GLU A 131 17.82 -20.56 1.56
C GLU A 131 18.85 -20.48 2.69
N SER A 132 18.60 -19.60 3.64
CA SER A 132 19.35 -19.48 4.87
C SER A 132 18.46 -18.96 5.99
N GLU A 133 18.98 -18.85 7.20
CA GLU A 133 18.22 -18.38 8.34
C GLU A 133 18.93 -17.20 9.01
N VAL A 134 18.13 -16.33 9.63
CA VAL A 134 18.61 -15.24 10.48
C VAL A 134 17.87 -15.33 11.80
N THR A 135 18.62 -15.38 12.90
CA THR A 135 18.06 -15.34 14.26
C THR A 135 18.14 -13.94 14.83
N THR A 136 17.07 -13.50 15.50
CA THR A 136 16.98 -12.15 16.07
C THR A 136 16.18 -12.13 17.36
N ARG A 137 16.45 -11.14 18.22
CA ARG A 137 15.69 -10.93 19.46
C ARG A 137 14.39 -10.18 19.24
N THR A 138 14.35 -9.27 18.26
CA THR A 138 13.21 -8.38 17.99
C THR A 138 12.99 -8.19 16.51
N LEU A 139 11.76 -7.81 16.11
CA LEU A 139 11.34 -7.62 14.73
C LEU A 139 10.72 -6.24 14.50
N ILE A 140 11.12 -5.58 13.42
CA ILE A 140 10.42 -4.44 12.84
C ILE A 140 9.97 -4.83 11.43
N ASN A 141 8.67 -5.06 11.25
CA ASN A 141 8.12 -5.36 9.93
C ASN A 141 7.65 -4.08 9.24
N ALA A 142 8.22 -3.78 8.08
CA ALA A 142 7.98 -2.60 7.27
C ALA A 142 7.69 -2.94 5.79
N THR A 143 7.11 -4.12 5.53
CA THR A 143 6.88 -4.68 4.19
C THR A 143 5.76 -3.99 3.41
N GLY A 144 4.98 -3.12 4.06
CA GLY A 144 3.93 -2.36 3.38
C GLY A 144 2.80 -3.22 2.82
N THR A 145 2.32 -2.83 1.62
CA THR A 145 1.13 -3.43 1.02
C THR A 145 1.29 -3.77 -0.47
N TRP A 146 2.32 -3.28 -1.14
CA TRP A 146 2.45 -3.32 -2.59
C TRP A 146 2.39 -4.72 -3.18
N ASP A 147 3.00 -5.70 -2.53
CA ASP A 147 3.06 -7.09 -2.97
C ASP A 147 1.76 -7.89 -2.73
N ARG A 148 0.71 -7.20 -2.26
CA ARG A 148 -0.59 -7.82 -1.98
C ARG A 148 -1.73 -7.03 -2.61
N PRO A 149 -1.79 -6.94 -3.96
CA PRO A 149 -2.93 -6.39 -4.67
C PRO A 149 -4.19 -7.16 -4.29
N PHE A 150 -5.30 -6.45 -4.14
CA PHE A 150 -6.57 -7.05 -3.71
C PHE A 150 -7.62 -6.96 -4.81
N ILE A 151 -8.02 -8.11 -5.32
CA ILE A 151 -9.18 -8.26 -6.20
C ILE A 151 -10.30 -8.94 -5.38
N PRO A 152 -11.49 -8.33 -5.26
CA PRO A 152 -12.60 -8.94 -4.54
C PRO A 152 -13.11 -10.17 -5.28
N HIS A 153 -13.54 -11.19 -4.53
CA HIS A 153 -14.23 -12.31 -5.13
C HIS A 153 -15.66 -11.89 -5.54
N ILE A 154 -15.97 -12.05 -6.81
CA ILE A 154 -17.29 -11.77 -7.39
C ILE A 154 -17.73 -12.99 -8.20
N PRO A 155 -18.99 -13.41 -8.10
CA PRO A 155 -19.50 -14.53 -8.90
C PRO A 155 -19.21 -14.34 -10.38
N GLY A 156 -18.68 -15.37 -11.04
CA GLY A 156 -18.33 -15.35 -12.47
C GLY A 156 -16.96 -14.75 -12.80
N ILE A 157 -16.15 -14.35 -11.82
CA ILE A 157 -14.83 -13.74 -12.07
C ILE A 157 -13.89 -14.61 -12.92
N GLY A 158 -14.00 -15.95 -12.81
CA GLY A 158 -13.23 -16.89 -13.61
C GLY A 158 -13.80 -17.16 -15.01
N ASP A 159 -15.02 -16.71 -15.30
CA ASP A 159 -15.71 -16.93 -16.58
C ASP A 159 -15.38 -15.83 -17.59
N PHE A 160 -14.89 -14.68 -17.12
CA PHE A 160 -14.60 -13.51 -17.95
C PHE A 160 -13.47 -13.81 -18.94
N ARG A 161 -13.76 -13.60 -20.23
CA ARG A 161 -12.82 -13.85 -21.34
C ARG A 161 -12.01 -12.62 -21.75
N GLY A 162 -12.36 -11.44 -21.22
CA GLY A 162 -11.60 -10.23 -21.39
C GLY A 162 -10.36 -10.19 -20.46
N ARG A 163 -9.66 -9.08 -20.50
CA ARG A 163 -8.47 -8.86 -19.68
C ARG A 163 -8.85 -8.41 -18.26
N GLN A 164 -8.24 -8.98 -17.25
CA GLN A 164 -8.29 -8.47 -15.88
C GLN A 164 -6.92 -7.89 -15.49
N LEU A 165 -6.91 -6.67 -14.99
CA LEU A 165 -5.71 -5.91 -14.63
C LEU A 165 -5.92 -5.25 -13.27
N HIS A 166 -4.91 -5.24 -12.42
CA HIS A 166 -4.91 -4.46 -11.18
C HIS A 166 -4.06 -3.18 -11.34
N THR A 167 -4.31 -2.16 -10.54
CA THR A 167 -3.45 -0.95 -10.45
C THR A 167 -1.95 -1.27 -10.35
N HIS A 168 -1.63 -2.39 -9.71
CA HIS A 168 -0.27 -2.90 -9.57
C HIS A 168 0.42 -3.13 -10.92
N ASP A 169 -0.33 -3.54 -11.93
CA ASP A 169 0.18 -4.00 -13.23
C ASP A 169 0.05 -2.95 -14.34
N TYR A 170 -0.49 -1.76 -14.01
CA TYR A 170 -0.69 -0.68 -14.96
C TYR A 170 0.63 -0.07 -15.42
N THR A 171 0.81 0.06 -16.74
CA THR A 171 2.02 0.58 -17.37
C THR A 171 1.82 1.90 -18.12
N GLY A 172 0.59 2.18 -18.59
CA GLY A 172 0.26 3.41 -19.31
C GLY A 172 -1.09 3.34 -20.00
N PRO A 173 -1.64 4.49 -20.43
CA PRO A 173 -2.96 4.54 -21.06
C PRO A 173 -3.02 3.86 -22.43
N GLU A 174 -1.92 3.80 -23.16
CA GLU A 174 -1.83 3.25 -24.52
C GLU A 174 -2.23 1.78 -24.57
N GLU A 175 -2.06 1.05 -23.46
CA GLU A 175 -2.43 -0.38 -23.35
C GLU A 175 -3.96 -0.63 -23.47
N PHE A 176 -4.77 0.44 -23.41
CA PHE A 176 -6.24 0.37 -23.50
C PHE A 176 -6.82 0.91 -24.82
N ALA A 177 -5.97 1.20 -25.82
CA ALA A 177 -6.41 1.73 -27.10
C ALA A 177 -7.52 0.86 -27.74
N GLY A 178 -8.62 1.50 -28.15
CA GLY A 178 -9.76 0.84 -28.79
C GLY A 178 -10.60 -0.07 -27.88
N GLN A 179 -10.37 -0.09 -26.58
CA GLN A 179 -11.03 -1.00 -25.65
C GLN A 179 -12.12 -0.33 -24.82
N ARG A 180 -13.09 -1.15 -24.37
CA ARG A 180 -14.10 -0.78 -23.36
C ARG A 180 -13.54 -1.19 -21.98
N VAL A 181 -13.24 -0.21 -21.14
CA VAL A 181 -12.55 -0.41 -19.87
C VAL A 181 -13.47 -0.07 -18.70
N LEU A 182 -13.76 -1.02 -17.84
CA LEU A 182 -14.47 -0.77 -16.59
C LEU A 182 -13.46 -0.61 -15.44
N VAL A 183 -13.32 0.61 -14.94
CA VAL A 183 -12.50 0.92 -13.77
C VAL A 183 -13.30 0.63 -12.50
N VAL A 184 -12.79 -0.27 -11.65
CA VAL A 184 -13.46 -0.71 -10.43
C VAL A 184 -12.73 -0.17 -9.21
N GLY A 185 -13.33 0.77 -8.48
CA GLY A 185 -12.76 1.34 -7.26
C GLY A 185 -13.18 2.79 -7.01
N ALA A 186 -13.02 3.24 -5.76
CA ALA A 186 -13.40 4.59 -5.31
C ALA A 186 -12.23 5.37 -4.69
N GLY A 187 -11.01 4.86 -4.77
CA GLY A 187 -9.81 5.53 -4.24
C GLY A 187 -9.23 6.54 -5.23
N ILE A 188 -8.26 7.34 -4.75
CA ILE A 188 -7.60 8.35 -5.58
C ILE A 188 -6.95 7.75 -6.83
N SER A 189 -6.35 6.57 -6.75
CA SER A 189 -5.75 5.88 -7.91
C SER A 189 -6.81 5.54 -8.96
N ALA A 190 -8.01 5.07 -8.55
CA ALA A 190 -9.08 4.79 -9.49
C ALA A 190 -9.48 6.03 -10.30
N ILE A 191 -9.61 7.18 -9.61
CA ILE A 191 -9.99 8.45 -10.25
C ILE A 191 -8.88 8.97 -11.17
N GLN A 192 -7.63 8.95 -10.70
CA GLN A 192 -6.49 9.42 -11.50
C GLN A 192 -6.31 8.59 -12.76
N LEU A 193 -6.33 7.26 -12.63
CA LEU A 193 -6.14 6.35 -13.76
C LEU A 193 -7.32 6.35 -14.71
N LEU A 194 -8.56 6.47 -14.21
CA LEU A 194 -9.73 6.66 -15.07
C LEU A 194 -9.62 7.92 -15.93
N ILE A 195 -9.23 9.05 -15.33
CA ILE A 195 -9.04 10.32 -16.04
C ILE A 195 -7.91 10.20 -17.06
N GLU A 196 -6.80 9.58 -16.66
CA GLU A 196 -5.63 9.40 -17.53
C GLU A 196 -5.96 8.54 -18.75
N ILE A 197 -6.61 7.39 -18.54
CA ILE A 197 -7.02 6.48 -19.60
C ILE A 197 -8.01 7.17 -20.54
N ALA A 198 -9.06 7.79 -19.97
CA ALA A 198 -10.10 8.43 -20.77
C ALA A 198 -9.58 9.60 -21.65
N ARG A 199 -8.50 10.27 -21.22
CA ARG A 199 -7.93 11.41 -21.96
C ARG A 199 -6.82 11.05 -22.93
N ASN A 200 -6.07 9.97 -22.63
CA ASN A 200 -4.82 9.71 -23.35
C ASN A 200 -4.84 8.39 -24.15
N ALA A 201 -5.72 7.44 -23.83
CA ALA A 201 -5.85 6.22 -24.63
C ALA A 201 -6.65 6.49 -25.90
N PRO A 202 -6.13 6.17 -27.11
CA PRO A 202 -6.87 6.37 -28.36
C PRO A 202 -8.14 5.51 -28.41
N GLU A 203 -9.25 6.09 -28.87
CA GLU A 203 -10.52 5.38 -29.13
C GLU A 203 -11.06 4.54 -27.96
N VAL A 204 -10.67 4.84 -26.73
CA VAL A 204 -11.11 4.12 -25.54
C VAL A 204 -12.52 4.53 -25.13
N THR A 205 -13.29 3.56 -24.61
CA THR A 205 -14.55 3.83 -23.91
C THR A 205 -14.36 3.43 -22.44
N THR A 206 -14.55 4.38 -21.53
CA THR A 206 -14.35 4.12 -20.09
C THR A 206 -15.68 4.09 -19.34
N PHE A 207 -15.77 3.17 -18.38
CA PHE A 207 -16.84 3.05 -17.40
C PHE A 207 -16.25 3.04 -16.00
N TRP A 208 -17.05 3.42 -15.02
CA TRP A 208 -16.58 3.47 -13.63
C TRP A 208 -17.63 2.95 -12.65
N CYS A 209 -17.20 2.08 -11.74
CA CYS A 209 -18.05 1.60 -10.67
C CYS A 209 -17.29 1.41 -9.33
N SER A 210 -18.05 1.42 -8.25
CA SER A 210 -17.54 1.10 -6.92
C SER A 210 -18.67 0.73 -5.96
N ARG A 211 -18.30 0.13 -4.79
CA ARG A 211 -19.27 -0.28 -3.76
C ARG A 211 -20.04 0.89 -3.14
N THR A 212 -19.41 2.03 -3.06
CA THR A 212 -19.97 3.24 -2.45
C THR A 212 -19.62 4.40 -3.35
N GLU A 213 -20.57 5.27 -3.61
CA GLU A 213 -20.34 6.49 -4.37
C GLU A 213 -19.24 7.32 -3.69
N PRO A 214 -18.19 7.72 -4.41
CA PRO A 214 -17.14 8.55 -3.83
C PRO A 214 -17.66 9.95 -3.47
N HIS A 215 -17.38 10.35 -2.27
CA HIS A 215 -17.65 11.70 -1.83
C HIS A 215 -16.51 12.63 -2.22
N PHE A 216 -16.81 13.62 -3.07
CA PHE A 216 -15.87 14.69 -3.41
C PHE A 216 -16.13 15.89 -2.48
N ARG A 217 -15.08 16.43 -1.92
CA ARG A 217 -15.14 17.58 -1.01
C ARG A 217 -14.40 18.78 -1.59
N ASP A 218 -14.95 19.94 -1.38
CA ASP A 218 -14.29 21.21 -1.70
C ASP A 218 -13.24 21.57 -0.66
N GLY A 219 -12.18 22.22 -1.12
CA GLY A 219 -11.12 22.76 -0.28
C GLY A 219 -10.05 21.78 0.16
N PRO A 220 -9.01 22.28 0.82
CA PRO A 220 -7.90 21.48 1.31
C PRO A 220 -8.31 20.56 2.46
N PHE A 221 -7.58 19.46 2.60
CA PHE A 221 -7.72 18.55 3.73
C PHE A 221 -7.17 19.22 5.01
N THR A 222 -8.02 19.39 6.00
CA THR A 222 -7.59 20.04 7.22
C THR A 222 -6.79 19.08 8.12
N PRO A 223 -5.84 19.60 8.93
CA PRO A 223 -5.13 18.78 9.91
C PRO A 223 -6.06 18.07 10.91
N GLU A 224 -7.21 18.67 11.24
CA GLU A 224 -8.25 18.11 12.12
C GLU A 224 -8.89 16.87 11.50
N GLU A 225 -9.33 16.97 10.24
CA GLU A 225 -9.90 15.84 9.47
C GLU A 225 -8.89 14.70 9.36
N GLY A 226 -7.61 15.04 9.09
CA GLY A 226 -6.52 14.07 9.05
C GLY A 226 -6.34 13.33 10.37
N ARG A 227 -6.33 14.06 11.48
CA ARG A 227 -6.24 13.44 12.81
C ARG A 227 -7.44 12.55 13.12
N ALA A 228 -8.65 13.00 12.80
CA ALA A 228 -9.88 12.22 13.02
C ALA A 228 -9.92 10.94 12.18
N ALA A 229 -9.44 11.00 10.94
CA ALA A 229 -9.36 9.83 10.09
C ALA A 229 -8.33 8.81 10.60
N VAL A 230 -7.13 9.27 10.97
CA VAL A 230 -6.08 8.43 11.57
C VAL A 230 -6.57 7.79 12.87
N ALA A 231 -7.27 8.55 13.73
CA ALA A 231 -7.83 8.03 14.99
C ALA A 231 -8.83 6.89 14.76
N ARG A 232 -9.71 7.00 13.74
CA ARG A 232 -10.65 5.92 13.40
C ARG A 232 -9.94 4.64 12.93
N VAL A 233 -8.87 4.78 12.15
CA VAL A 233 -8.07 3.62 11.72
C VAL A 233 -7.31 3.02 12.91
N GLU A 234 -6.82 3.86 13.83
CA GLU A 234 -6.14 3.43 15.04
C GLU A 234 -7.07 2.66 15.98
N GLU A 235 -8.28 3.15 16.20
CA GLU A 235 -9.31 2.47 17.01
C GLU A 235 -9.58 1.04 16.49
N ARG A 236 -9.70 0.87 15.19
CA ARG A 236 -9.91 -0.44 14.58
C ARG A 236 -8.77 -1.42 14.88
N VAL A 237 -7.52 -1.00 14.68
CA VAL A 237 -6.37 -1.90 14.91
C VAL A 237 -6.15 -2.15 16.40
N ARG A 238 -6.48 -1.21 17.29
CA ARG A 238 -6.48 -1.44 18.74
C ARG A 238 -7.56 -2.44 19.17
N ALA A 239 -8.68 -2.48 18.46
CA ALA A 239 -9.75 -3.46 18.65
C ALA A 239 -9.45 -4.84 17.99
N GLY A 240 -8.30 -5.03 17.38
CA GLY A 240 -7.94 -6.28 16.67
C GLY A 240 -8.72 -6.51 15.37
N LEU A 241 -9.26 -5.44 14.78
CA LEU A 241 -9.93 -5.48 13.48
C LEU A 241 -8.92 -5.15 12.34
N PRO A 242 -9.16 -5.65 11.12
CA PRO A 242 -8.35 -5.27 9.97
C PRO A 242 -8.35 -3.75 9.73
N PRO A 243 -7.22 -3.14 9.37
CA PRO A 243 -7.17 -1.71 9.07
C PRO A 243 -8.01 -1.37 7.85
N THR A 244 -8.53 -0.15 7.82
CA THR A 244 -9.17 0.45 6.64
C THR A 244 -8.26 1.54 6.06
N SER A 245 -8.46 1.89 4.79
CA SER A 245 -7.74 3.00 4.17
C SER A 245 -8.17 4.34 4.80
N VAL A 246 -7.21 5.22 5.09
CA VAL A 246 -7.48 6.59 5.56
C VAL A 246 -8.35 7.34 4.55
N VAL A 247 -8.10 7.18 3.25
CA VAL A 247 -8.87 7.83 2.17
C VAL A 247 -10.35 7.42 2.19
N SER A 248 -10.66 6.19 2.57
CA SER A 248 -12.06 5.73 2.65
C SER A 248 -12.90 6.46 3.70
N VAL A 249 -12.26 7.15 4.64
CA VAL A 249 -12.92 7.91 5.72
C VAL A 249 -12.83 9.44 5.54
N THR A 250 -12.02 9.93 4.59
CA THR A 250 -11.79 11.37 4.39
C THR A 250 -12.47 11.96 3.16
N GLY A 251 -12.92 11.12 2.23
CA GLY A 251 -13.35 11.55 0.90
C GLY A 251 -12.17 11.98 0.02
N LEU A 252 -12.49 12.41 -1.20
CA LEU A 252 -11.52 12.83 -2.21
C LEU A 252 -11.56 14.36 -2.36
N SER A 253 -10.40 15.01 -2.39
CA SER A 253 -10.33 16.44 -2.68
C SER A 253 -10.72 16.71 -4.13
N LEU A 254 -11.61 17.68 -4.35
CA LEU A 254 -12.01 18.14 -5.66
C LEU A 254 -10.92 19.04 -6.26
N THR A 255 -9.92 18.40 -6.87
CA THR A 255 -8.87 19.14 -7.59
C THR A 255 -9.40 19.71 -8.92
N PRO A 256 -8.75 20.72 -9.54
CA PRO A 256 -9.14 21.23 -10.85
C PRO A 256 -9.25 20.12 -11.92
N ALA A 257 -8.36 19.15 -11.91
CA ALA A 257 -8.38 18.02 -12.85
C ALA A 257 -9.61 17.12 -12.65
N ILE A 258 -9.99 16.86 -11.40
CA ILE A 258 -11.18 16.07 -11.06
C ILE A 258 -12.45 16.84 -11.39
N ALA A 259 -12.50 18.17 -11.12
CA ALA A 259 -13.61 19.01 -11.45
C ALA A 259 -13.86 19.05 -12.98
N ALA A 260 -12.79 19.22 -13.77
CA ALA A 260 -12.86 19.16 -15.23
C ALA A 260 -13.35 17.79 -15.72
N ALA A 261 -12.83 16.69 -15.18
CA ALA A 261 -13.26 15.35 -15.59
C ALA A 261 -14.72 15.03 -15.26
N ARG A 262 -15.25 15.60 -14.17
CA ARG A 262 -16.69 15.53 -13.86
C ARG A 262 -17.51 16.32 -14.87
N HIS A 263 -17.09 17.54 -15.20
CA HIS A 263 -17.75 18.38 -16.20
C HIS A 263 -17.77 17.72 -17.59
N ASP A 264 -16.66 17.08 -17.96
CA ASP A 264 -16.49 16.38 -19.24
C ASP A 264 -17.24 15.03 -19.31
N GLY A 265 -17.90 14.61 -18.22
CA GLY A 265 -18.65 13.36 -18.17
C GLY A 265 -17.79 12.08 -18.03
N ILE A 266 -16.50 12.21 -17.69
CA ILE A 266 -15.60 11.05 -17.48
C ILE A 266 -15.96 10.33 -16.18
N LEU A 267 -16.31 11.08 -15.13
CA LEU A 267 -16.57 10.52 -13.80
C LEU A 267 -18.06 10.22 -13.59
N GLN A 268 -18.64 9.39 -14.45
CA GLN A 268 -20.01 8.89 -14.32
C GLN A 268 -20.01 7.63 -13.46
N TRP A 269 -20.32 7.78 -12.17
CA TRP A 269 -20.35 6.68 -11.23
C TRP A 269 -21.52 5.73 -11.47
N ARG A 270 -21.25 4.42 -11.27
CA ARG A 270 -22.24 3.34 -11.20
C ARG A 270 -22.05 2.55 -9.91
N PRO A 271 -23.09 1.99 -9.32
CA PRO A 271 -22.94 1.07 -8.20
C PRO A 271 -22.17 -0.18 -8.62
N MET A 272 -21.69 -0.94 -7.63
CA MET A 272 -20.97 -2.18 -7.89
C MET A 272 -21.90 -3.23 -8.52
N PHE A 273 -21.42 -3.90 -9.55
CA PHE A 273 -22.13 -5.01 -10.18
C PHE A 273 -22.15 -6.25 -9.27
N THR A 274 -23.13 -7.15 -9.50
CA THR A 274 -23.35 -8.34 -8.69
C THR A 274 -22.68 -9.59 -9.26
N ARG A 275 -22.44 -9.61 -10.59
CA ARG A 275 -21.88 -10.75 -11.29
C ARG A 275 -21.00 -10.30 -12.46
N ILE A 276 -19.99 -11.13 -12.78
CA ILE A 276 -19.19 -11.03 -13.99
C ILE A 276 -19.68 -12.11 -14.97
N THR A 277 -19.83 -11.74 -16.25
CA THR A 277 -20.18 -12.63 -17.34
C THR A 277 -18.97 -12.93 -18.23
N GLU A 278 -19.13 -13.76 -19.25
CA GLU A 278 -18.04 -14.03 -20.20
C GLU A 278 -17.55 -12.78 -20.93
N THR A 279 -18.43 -11.81 -21.18
CA THR A 279 -18.14 -10.61 -21.98
C THR A 279 -18.18 -9.30 -21.20
N GLY A 280 -18.52 -9.34 -19.89
CA GLY A 280 -18.66 -8.11 -19.13
C GLY A 280 -19.17 -8.28 -17.72
N VAL A 281 -20.07 -7.39 -17.29
CA VAL A 281 -20.62 -7.36 -15.93
C VAL A 281 -22.14 -7.19 -15.95
N CYS A 282 -22.79 -7.62 -14.86
CA CYS A 282 -24.23 -7.56 -14.72
C CYS A 282 -24.62 -7.06 -13.32
N TRP A 283 -25.69 -6.25 -13.24
CA TRP A 283 -26.24 -5.72 -11.98
C TRP A 283 -27.39 -6.56 -11.42
N ASP A 284 -28.25 -7.16 -12.28
CA ASP A 284 -29.46 -7.89 -11.87
C ASP A 284 -29.55 -9.32 -12.42
N CYS A 285 -28.46 -10.02 -12.51
CA CYS A 285 -28.43 -11.39 -13.04
C CYS A 285 -28.79 -12.45 -11.98
N GLY A 286 -29.98 -12.36 -11.42
CA GLY A 286 -30.66 -13.38 -10.63
C GLY A 286 -29.83 -14.22 -9.66
N GLY A 287 -29.92 -13.93 -8.35
CA GLY A 287 -29.39 -14.79 -7.30
C GLY A 287 -29.11 -14.05 -6.01
N GLY A 288 -30.15 -13.83 -5.18
CA GLY A 288 -30.01 -13.46 -3.78
C GLY A 288 -30.04 -11.95 -3.50
N ASP A 289 -30.95 -11.62 -2.62
CA ASP A 289 -31.22 -10.32 -2.01
C ASP A 289 -29.97 -9.78 -1.28
N LEU A 290 -29.05 -9.19 -2.01
CA LEU A 290 -28.03 -8.31 -1.48
C LEU A 290 -28.60 -6.91 -1.60
N GLY A 291 -29.22 -6.40 -0.51
CA GLY A 291 -29.85 -5.09 -0.41
C GLY A 291 -29.13 -3.97 -1.18
N VAL A 292 -29.36 -3.90 -2.46
CA VAL A 292 -29.00 -2.79 -3.31
C VAL A 292 -30.04 -1.70 -3.00
N GLY A 293 -29.61 -0.68 -2.28
CA GLY A 293 -30.46 0.49 -2.02
C GLY A 293 -31.01 1.00 -3.34
N ASP A 294 -32.27 1.42 -3.28
CA ASP A 294 -33.08 1.98 -4.36
C ASP A 294 -32.21 2.75 -5.38
N LEU A 295 -32.01 2.15 -6.55
CA LEU A 295 -31.29 2.78 -7.66
C LEU A 295 -32.22 3.90 -8.15
N GLY A 296 -31.97 5.13 -7.69
CA GLY A 296 -32.67 6.30 -8.19
C GLY A 296 -32.69 6.28 -9.72
N ASP A 297 -33.80 6.75 -10.32
CA ASP A 297 -34.14 6.83 -11.75
C ASP A 297 -33.11 7.54 -12.66
N GLY A 298 -31.81 7.23 -12.50
CA GLY A 298 -30.75 7.58 -13.44
C GLY A 298 -30.72 6.52 -14.54
N ASP A 299 -31.20 6.90 -15.71
CA ASP A 299 -31.23 6.12 -16.96
C ASP A 299 -29.93 5.27 -17.14
N LEU A 300 -29.95 4.03 -16.67
CA LEU A 300 -28.95 3.02 -16.95
C LEU A 300 -29.17 2.50 -18.37
N GLY A 301 -29.27 3.38 -19.36
CA GLY A 301 -29.47 3.08 -20.79
C GLY A 301 -29.69 1.60 -21.10
N GLY A 302 -30.90 1.10 -20.83
CA GLY A 302 -31.50 -0.07 -21.48
C GLY A 302 -30.93 -1.46 -21.18
N GLY A 303 -30.12 -1.71 -20.12
CA GLY A 303 -29.65 -3.07 -19.86
C GLY A 303 -29.04 -3.24 -18.46
N THR A 304 -29.35 -4.38 -17.81
CA THR A 304 -28.71 -4.85 -16.58
C THR A 304 -27.28 -5.36 -16.82
N GLU A 305 -26.84 -5.45 -18.07
CA GLU A 305 -25.52 -5.96 -18.50
C GLU A 305 -24.70 -4.87 -19.20
N LEU A 306 -23.38 -4.94 -19.03
CA LEU A 306 -22.40 -4.08 -19.68
C LEU A 306 -21.26 -4.92 -20.22
N ASP A 307 -21.12 -4.97 -21.55
CA ASP A 307 -19.98 -5.59 -22.19
C ASP A 307 -18.74 -4.71 -22.07
N VAL A 308 -17.64 -5.32 -21.65
CA VAL A 308 -16.33 -4.67 -21.52
C VAL A 308 -15.22 -5.62 -21.97
N ASP A 309 -14.12 -5.03 -22.40
CA ASP A 309 -12.93 -5.80 -22.82
C ASP A 309 -11.93 -5.92 -21.69
N VAL A 310 -11.97 -4.98 -20.73
CA VAL A 310 -11.06 -4.94 -19.58
C VAL A 310 -11.81 -4.64 -18.28
N LEU A 311 -11.57 -5.45 -17.27
CA LEU A 311 -11.87 -5.15 -15.86
C LEU A 311 -10.59 -4.62 -15.20
N PHE A 312 -10.57 -3.33 -14.89
CA PHE A 312 -9.42 -2.68 -14.29
C PHE A 312 -9.64 -2.45 -12.78
N TRP A 313 -9.04 -3.33 -11.97
CA TRP A 313 -9.20 -3.37 -10.53
C TRP A 313 -8.36 -2.32 -9.82
N ASN A 314 -8.99 -1.28 -9.33
CA ASN A 314 -8.40 -0.24 -8.49
C ASN A 314 -8.89 -0.39 -7.05
N THR A 315 -8.89 -1.62 -6.57
CA THR A 315 -9.53 -2.05 -5.31
C THR A 315 -8.56 -2.07 -4.13
N GLY A 316 -7.35 -1.51 -4.34
CA GLY A 316 -6.34 -1.31 -3.32
C GLY A 316 -5.55 -2.57 -2.99
N PHE A 317 -4.89 -2.53 -1.84
CA PHE A 317 -3.91 -3.53 -1.43
C PHE A 317 -4.17 -4.01 -0.02
N ARG A 318 -3.63 -5.18 0.34
CA ARG A 318 -3.62 -5.73 1.69
C ARG A 318 -2.20 -5.66 2.28
N SER A 319 -2.09 -5.67 3.59
CA SER A 319 -0.77 -5.71 4.24
C SER A 319 -0.04 -7.01 3.91
N ALA A 320 1.25 -6.90 3.52
CA ALA A 320 2.10 -8.02 3.16
C ALA A 320 2.70 -8.66 4.42
N LEU A 321 1.91 -9.50 5.12
CA LEU A 321 2.25 -10.08 6.43
C LEU A 321 2.32 -11.61 6.43
N ASP A 322 2.29 -12.26 5.28
CA ASP A 322 2.19 -13.73 5.22
C ASP A 322 3.39 -14.43 5.85
N HIS A 323 4.58 -13.85 5.71
CA HIS A 323 5.80 -14.36 6.35
C HIS A 323 5.74 -14.34 7.89
N LEU A 324 4.84 -13.55 8.48
CA LEU A 324 4.59 -13.53 9.92
C LEU A 324 3.46 -14.49 10.36
N ALA A 325 2.82 -15.20 9.44
CA ALA A 325 1.72 -16.12 9.74
C ALA A 325 2.06 -17.16 10.83
N PRO A 326 3.30 -17.74 10.86
CA PRO A 326 3.68 -18.71 11.89
C PRO A 326 3.74 -18.14 13.31
N LEU A 327 3.76 -16.81 13.47
CA LEU A 327 3.73 -16.15 14.77
C LEU A 327 2.32 -16.08 15.39
N HIS A 328 1.26 -16.39 14.62
CA HIS A 328 -0.13 -16.37 15.07
C HIS A 328 -0.57 -15.06 15.72
N LEU A 329 -0.21 -13.91 15.12
CA LEU A 329 -0.45 -12.58 15.69
C LEU A 329 -1.88 -12.07 15.55
N ARG A 330 -2.72 -12.74 14.73
CA ARG A 330 -4.09 -12.27 14.45
C ARG A 330 -5.02 -12.51 15.63
N ALA A 331 -5.81 -11.49 15.96
CA ALA A 331 -6.89 -11.53 16.92
C ALA A 331 -8.14 -12.22 16.31
N PRO A 332 -9.12 -12.62 17.13
CA PRO A 332 -10.38 -13.21 16.65
C PRO A 332 -11.14 -12.34 15.64
N GLY A 333 -10.95 -11.00 15.68
CA GLY A 333 -11.52 -10.06 14.71
C GLY A 333 -10.84 -10.06 13.34
N GLY A 334 -9.83 -10.92 13.11
CA GLY A 334 -9.11 -11.09 11.84
C GLY A 334 -8.00 -10.07 11.59
N GLY A 335 -7.90 -9.01 12.38
CA GLY A 335 -6.77 -8.06 12.39
C GLY A 335 -5.70 -8.44 13.41
N ILE A 336 -4.66 -7.60 13.51
CA ILE A 336 -3.63 -7.71 14.56
C ILE A 336 -3.88 -6.60 15.56
N THR A 337 -4.01 -6.96 16.84
CA THR A 337 -4.21 -5.96 17.90
C THR A 337 -2.93 -5.20 18.13
N MET A 338 -3.01 -3.88 17.94
CA MET A 338 -1.90 -2.96 18.07
C MET A 338 -1.98 -2.14 19.35
N THR A 339 -0.83 -1.88 19.97
CA THR A 339 -0.68 -1.12 21.20
C THR A 339 0.43 -0.07 21.08
N GLY A 340 0.79 0.58 22.18
CA GLY A 340 1.79 1.63 22.20
C GLY A 340 1.24 2.98 21.73
N ARG A 341 2.09 4.00 21.77
CA ARG A 341 1.72 5.41 21.53
C ARG A 341 1.21 5.68 20.12
N LEU A 342 1.81 5.02 19.10
CA LEU A 342 1.45 5.16 17.70
C LEU A 342 0.88 3.86 17.10
N ALA A 343 0.39 2.95 17.94
CA ALA A 343 -0.11 1.64 17.54
C ALA A 343 0.86 0.88 16.60
N THR A 344 2.14 0.86 16.96
CA THR A 344 3.19 0.11 16.25
C THR A 344 3.52 -1.23 16.88
N THR A 345 3.24 -1.40 18.17
CA THR A 345 3.57 -2.59 18.94
C THR A 345 2.48 -3.64 18.85
N VAL A 346 2.82 -4.87 18.54
CA VAL A 346 1.88 -5.99 18.54
C VAL A 346 1.54 -6.39 19.98
N ALA A 347 0.26 -6.43 20.32
CA ALA A 347 -0.19 -6.76 21.69
C ALA A 347 0.19 -8.18 22.11
N ALA A 348 0.17 -9.14 21.18
CA ALA A 348 0.50 -10.55 21.45
C ALA A 348 2.01 -10.76 21.69
N ASP A 349 2.88 -9.89 21.17
CA ASP A 349 4.32 -9.95 21.39
C ASP A 349 4.95 -8.57 21.18
N PRO A 350 5.28 -7.84 22.26
CA PRO A 350 5.84 -6.49 22.18
C PRO A 350 7.19 -6.39 21.46
N ARG A 351 7.90 -7.50 21.27
CA ARG A 351 9.14 -7.58 20.50
C ARG A 351 8.92 -7.44 18.99
N VAL A 352 7.66 -7.48 18.54
CA VAL A 352 7.26 -7.32 17.15
C VAL A 352 6.62 -5.95 16.94
N GLN A 353 7.20 -5.14 16.05
CA GLN A 353 6.67 -3.86 15.63
C GLN A 353 6.17 -3.96 14.19
N LEU A 354 4.97 -3.43 13.89
CA LEU A 354 4.42 -3.37 12.54
C LEU A 354 4.34 -1.92 12.06
N LEU A 355 5.04 -1.61 10.99
CA LEU A 355 5.05 -0.32 10.31
C LEU A 355 4.31 -0.42 8.97
N GLY A 356 3.67 0.67 8.54
CA GLY A 356 2.82 0.61 7.34
C GLY A 356 1.51 -0.18 7.56
N TYR A 357 1.16 -0.47 8.81
CA TYR A 357 -0.08 -1.14 9.22
C TYR A 357 -0.97 -0.16 9.99
N GLY A 358 -2.25 -0.09 9.63
CA GLY A 358 -3.19 0.82 10.29
C GLY A 358 -2.81 2.31 10.12
N PRO A 359 -2.70 3.08 11.23
CA PRO A 359 -2.48 4.52 11.18
C PRO A 359 -1.11 4.92 10.59
N SER A 360 -0.17 4.01 10.52
CA SER A 360 1.15 4.25 9.94
C SER A 360 1.24 4.00 8.42
N ALA A 361 0.13 3.64 7.77
CA ALA A 361 0.07 3.36 6.32
C ALA A 361 0.02 4.64 5.46
N SER A 362 0.85 5.63 5.75
CA SER A 362 1.10 6.85 4.95
C SER A 362 2.56 7.24 5.10
N THR A 363 3.09 8.08 4.21
CA THR A 363 4.51 8.46 4.26
C THR A 363 4.88 9.19 5.56
N ILE A 364 4.08 10.15 6.01
CA ILE A 364 4.29 10.83 7.30
C ILE A 364 4.07 9.89 8.49
N GLY A 365 3.05 9.03 8.41
CA GLY A 365 2.78 8.02 9.43
C GLY A 365 3.91 7.01 9.56
N ALA A 366 4.47 6.57 8.44
CA ALA A 366 5.61 5.65 8.38
C ALA A 366 6.85 6.22 9.08
N ASN A 367 7.19 7.50 8.84
CA ASN A 367 8.34 8.13 9.49
C ASN A 367 8.18 8.23 11.02
N ARG A 368 7.00 8.62 11.48
CA ARG A 368 6.70 8.72 12.92
C ARG A 368 6.70 7.34 13.59
N ALA A 369 6.15 6.35 12.91
CA ALA A 369 6.11 4.96 13.36
C ALA A 369 7.51 4.34 13.38
N GLY A 370 8.37 4.62 12.38
CA GLY A 370 9.76 4.17 12.35
C GLY A 370 10.53 4.66 13.59
N ARG A 371 10.39 5.93 13.94
CA ARG A 371 10.98 6.48 15.16
C ARG A 371 10.47 5.82 16.44
N GLU A 372 9.15 5.63 16.53
CA GLU A 372 8.54 5.03 17.72
C GLU A 372 8.95 3.58 17.89
N ALA A 373 8.91 2.77 16.81
CA ALA A 373 9.32 1.37 16.84
C ALA A 373 10.80 1.22 17.24
N ALA A 374 11.68 2.01 16.65
CA ALA A 374 13.09 2.00 16.99
C ALA A 374 13.34 2.32 18.48
N ARG A 375 12.57 3.28 19.04
CA ARG A 375 12.67 3.63 20.45
C ARG A 375 12.16 2.51 21.35
N VAL A 376 10.99 1.95 21.06
CA VAL A 376 10.43 0.82 21.83
C VAL A 376 11.40 -0.36 21.85
N ILE A 377 12.02 -0.68 20.70
CA ILE A 377 12.99 -1.75 20.60
C ILE A 377 14.27 -1.44 21.40
N ALA A 378 14.79 -0.20 21.32
CA ALA A 378 15.95 0.20 22.13
C ALA A 378 15.67 0.05 23.62
N ASP A 379 14.53 0.57 24.10
CA ASP A 379 14.11 0.45 25.49
C ASP A 379 13.96 -1.01 25.94
N LEU A 380 13.44 -1.90 25.08
CA LEU A 380 13.34 -3.34 25.35
C LEU A 380 14.71 -4.04 25.45
N LEU A 381 15.67 -3.67 24.61
CA LEU A 381 16.99 -4.26 24.58
C LEU A 381 17.89 -3.77 25.71
N ASP A 382 17.65 -2.55 26.21
CA ASP A 382 18.37 -2.00 27.37
C ASP A 382 17.84 -2.55 28.70
N ALA A 383 16.58 -3.01 28.72
CA ALA A 383 15.94 -3.60 29.90
C ALA A 383 16.22 -5.11 30.07
N ALA A 384 16.80 -5.78 29.06
CA ALA A 384 17.08 -7.21 28.99
C ALA A 384 18.56 -7.54 29.15
#